data_e7f4f7881dbd42dc0873227be2864a2f
#
_entry.id   e7f4f7881dbd42dc0873227be2864a2f
#
_cell.length_a   1.000
_cell.length_b   1.000
_cell.length_c   1.000
_cell.angle_alpha   90.00
_cell.angle_beta   90.00
_cell.angle_gamma   90.00
#
_symmetry.space_group_name_H-M   'P 1'
#
loop_
_entity.id
_entity.type
_entity.pdbx_description
1 polymer ?
#
loop_
_entity_poly.entity_id
_entity_poly.type
_entity_poly.pdbx_seq_one_letter_code
_entity_poly.pdbx_strand_id
1 'polypeptide(L)'
;AVVIPPEAAFDFVAPGCTGYPVQVINRTIEGRDVYCNTIAEYIWKFGDKPSVFEKYPQVIFDTPGEYEVRLIASTGGLECSNDTIVKVISVIQSPEVGFTVDRDTVCSGESVVFTDHSKGENPQYYWNVTGRQTNDFVFINGTSEKSENPVIQFNGYGEYVVALTLTNECPQNVKDTTIIVRKDPEIVEVTWPVSLCPDLATGKALVNLENYFRLYWNGNPKEAVWKIEPKAGMTGTVDFLPGYEADKEYPQVYLQAGATYEVS
;
A
#
# COMPACT_ATOMS: atom_id res chain seq x y z
N ALA A 1 -11.02 -18.09 -65.08
CA ALA A 1 -11.37 -17.95 -63.65
C ALA A 1 -10.88 -16.58 -63.18
N VAL A 2 -11.64 -15.91 -62.42
CA VAL A 2 -11.31 -14.58 -61.86
C VAL A 2 -11.00 -14.77 -60.39
N VAL A 3 -9.82 -14.35 -59.95
CA VAL A 3 -9.48 -14.24 -58.52
C VAL A 3 -10.17 -12.98 -57.97
N ILE A 4 -10.83 -13.12 -56.86
CA ILE A 4 -11.41 -11.98 -56.12
C ILE A 4 -10.48 -11.71 -54.93
N PRO A 5 -9.79 -10.56 -54.88
CA PRO A 5 -8.92 -10.22 -53.75
C PRO A 5 -9.72 -10.11 -52.47
N PRO A 6 -9.11 -10.33 -51.29
CA PRO A 6 -9.73 -10.00 -50.01
C PRO A 6 -9.83 -8.49 -49.86
N GLU A 7 -10.69 -8.03 -48.96
CA GLU A 7 -10.75 -6.65 -48.51
C GLU A 7 -10.25 -6.60 -47.06
N ALA A 8 -9.06 -6.08 -46.86
CA ALA A 8 -8.43 -6.03 -45.55
C ALA A 8 -9.11 -5.01 -44.62
N ALA A 9 -9.56 -5.48 -43.49
CA ALA A 9 -10.17 -4.62 -42.47
C ALA A 9 -9.91 -5.18 -41.07
N PHE A 10 -9.67 -4.29 -40.11
CA PHE A 10 -9.57 -4.66 -38.70
C PHE A 10 -9.91 -3.52 -37.80
N ASP A 11 -10.24 -3.84 -36.55
CA ASP A 11 -10.37 -2.92 -35.43
C ASP A 11 -9.57 -3.43 -34.24
N PHE A 12 -9.41 -2.58 -33.23
CA PHE A 12 -8.85 -2.92 -31.93
C PHE A 12 -9.55 -2.12 -30.83
N VAL A 13 -9.49 -2.62 -29.60
CA VAL A 13 -9.94 -1.88 -28.43
C VAL A 13 -8.83 -0.90 -28.04
N ALA A 14 -9.12 0.39 -28.04
CA ALA A 14 -8.18 1.44 -27.70
C ALA A 14 -8.56 2.06 -26.32
N PRO A 15 -7.58 2.56 -25.56
CA PRO A 15 -6.15 2.44 -25.82
C PRO A 15 -5.63 1.02 -25.54
N GLY A 16 -4.48 0.67 -26.11
CA GLY A 16 -3.68 -0.47 -25.69
C GLY A 16 -3.01 -0.16 -24.35
N CYS A 17 -2.65 -1.20 -23.59
CA CYS A 17 -2.04 -1.08 -22.27
C CYS A 17 -0.69 -1.78 -22.24
N THR A 18 0.37 -1.15 -21.70
CA THR A 18 1.67 -1.79 -21.55
C THR A 18 1.56 -3.08 -20.72
N GLY A 19 2.22 -4.15 -21.19
CA GLY A 19 2.23 -5.46 -20.53
C GLY A 19 0.95 -6.29 -20.70
N TYR A 20 -0.08 -5.76 -21.36
CA TYR A 20 -1.33 -6.48 -21.62
C TYR A 20 -1.51 -6.76 -23.11
N PRO A 21 -2.13 -7.91 -23.48
CA PRO A 21 -2.39 -8.24 -24.87
C PRO A 21 -3.42 -7.29 -25.48
N VAL A 22 -3.04 -6.66 -26.59
CA VAL A 22 -3.97 -5.94 -27.46
C VAL A 22 -4.73 -6.94 -28.30
N GLN A 23 -6.05 -6.94 -28.21
CA GLN A 23 -6.91 -7.76 -29.05
C GLN A 23 -7.21 -7.05 -30.37
N VAL A 24 -6.78 -7.66 -31.46
CA VAL A 24 -7.11 -7.22 -32.79
C VAL A 24 -8.35 -7.97 -33.30
N ILE A 25 -9.34 -7.21 -33.76
CA ILE A 25 -10.56 -7.77 -34.32
C ILE A 25 -10.45 -7.75 -35.82
N ASN A 26 -10.10 -8.89 -36.41
CA ASN A 26 -10.02 -9.04 -37.86
C ASN A 26 -11.43 -9.00 -38.48
N ARG A 27 -11.65 -8.04 -39.36
CA ARG A 27 -12.92 -7.85 -40.10
C ARG A 27 -12.77 -7.99 -41.62
N THR A 28 -11.65 -8.59 -42.03
CA THR A 28 -11.35 -8.81 -43.47
C THR A 28 -12.44 -9.62 -44.15
N ILE A 29 -12.91 -9.13 -45.27
CA ILE A 29 -13.74 -9.90 -46.20
C ILE A 29 -12.82 -10.79 -47.00
N GLU A 30 -12.97 -12.12 -46.84
CA GLU A 30 -12.12 -13.09 -47.50
C GLU A 30 -12.34 -13.11 -49.03
N GLY A 31 -11.27 -13.21 -49.77
CA GLY A 31 -11.31 -13.33 -51.23
C GLY A 31 -11.65 -14.74 -51.71
N ARG A 32 -11.58 -14.96 -53.02
CA ARG A 32 -11.80 -16.27 -53.65
C ARG A 32 -10.68 -16.59 -54.66
N ASP A 33 -10.20 -17.81 -54.59
CA ASP A 33 -9.23 -18.32 -55.58
C ASP A 33 -9.87 -18.66 -56.91
N VAL A 34 -9.05 -19.15 -57.85
CA VAL A 34 -9.47 -19.58 -59.19
C VAL A 34 -10.45 -20.76 -59.18
N TYR A 35 -10.56 -21.47 -58.07
CA TYR A 35 -11.47 -22.60 -57.85
C TYR A 35 -12.73 -22.20 -57.06
N CYS A 36 -12.93 -20.91 -56.81
CA CYS A 36 -14.02 -20.33 -55.99
C CYS A 36 -13.96 -20.72 -54.51
N ASN A 37 -12.81 -21.16 -53.98
CA ASN A 37 -12.62 -21.39 -52.56
C ASN A 37 -12.42 -20.04 -51.86
N THR A 38 -13.04 -19.89 -50.70
CA THR A 38 -12.81 -18.72 -49.83
C THR A 38 -11.46 -18.90 -49.14
N ILE A 39 -10.52 -18.00 -49.41
CA ILE A 39 -9.17 -18.03 -48.83
C ILE A 39 -8.77 -16.63 -48.37
N ALA A 40 -8.12 -16.58 -47.21
CA ALA A 40 -7.33 -15.42 -46.82
C ALA A 40 -6.14 -15.87 -45.99
N GLU A 41 -4.95 -15.47 -46.44
CA GLU A 41 -3.73 -15.51 -45.64
C GLU A 41 -3.52 -14.13 -45.02
N TYR A 42 -3.05 -14.09 -43.78
CA TYR A 42 -2.90 -12.86 -43.04
C TYR A 42 -1.44 -12.65 -42.67
N ILE A 43 -0.93 -11.44 -42.87
CA ILE A 43 0.37 -11.00 -42.42
C ILE A 43 0.17 -9.72 -41.63
N TRP A 44 0.44 -9.80 -40.33
CA TRP A 44 0.37 -8.67 -39.44
C TRP A 44 1.75 -8.15 -39.11
N LYS A 45 1.89 -6.84 -39.10
CA LYS A 45 3.05 -6.13 -38.56
C LYS A 45 2.60 -5.16 -37.47
N PHE A 46 3.28 -5.20 -36.33
CA PHE A 46 3.03 -4.37 -35.17
C PHE A 46 4.29 -3.57 -34.85
N GLY A 47 4.41 -2.35 -35.43
CA GLY A 47 5.64 -1.57 -35.35
C GLY A 47 6.84 -2.39 -35.83
N ASP A 48 7.91 -2.43 -35.03
CA ASP A 48 9.15 -3.15 -35.34
C ASP A 48 9.14 -4.65 -34.92
N LYS A 49 8.01 -5.13 -34.37
CA LYS A 49 7.90 -6.54 -33.94
C LYS A 49 7.90 -7.51 -35.15
N PRO A 50 8.28 -8.80 -34.93
CA PRO A 50 8.20 -9.82 -35.95
C PRO A 50 6.78 -9.95 -36.52
N SER A 51 6.67 -10.32 -37.79
CA SER A 51 5.37 -10.55 -38.44
C SER A 51 4.65 -11.75 -37.82
N VAL A 52 3.31 -11.65 -37.71
CA VAL A 52 2.42 -12.69 -37.21
C VAL A 52 1.48 -13.11 -38.35
N PHE A 53 1.19 -14.41 -38.45
CA PHE A 53 0.45 -15.01 -39.59
C PHE A 53 -0.91 -15.59 -39.16
N GLU A 54 -1.39 -15.23 -37.98
CA GLU A 54 -2.65 -15.75 -37.45
C GLU A 54 -3.84 -14.90 -37.91
N LYS A 55 -5.04 -15.49 -37.97
CA LYS A 55 -6.26 -14.76 -38.31
C LYS A 55 -6.64 -13.75 -37.20
N TYR A 56 -6.38 -14.10 -35.95
CA TYR A 56 -6.69 -13.28 -34.76
C TYR A 56 -5.46 -13.14 -33.86
N PRO A 57 -4.50 -12.30 -34.24
CA PRO A 57 -3.27 -12.17 -33.46
C PRO A 57 -3.50 -11.44 -32.13
N GLN A 58 -2.60 -11.74 -31.20
CA GLN A 58 -2.44 -10.97 -29.96
C GLN A 58 -1.03 -10.40 -29.93
N VAL A 59 -0.89 -9.17 -29.48
CA VAL A 59 0.41 -8.52 -29.34
C VAL A 59 0.48 -7.79 -28.00
N ILE A 60 1.64 -7.87 -27.33
CA ILE A 60 1.93 -7.14 -26.11
C ILE A 60 2.95 -6.06 -26.43
N PHE A 61 2.70 -4.84 -26.00
CA PHE A 61 3.64 -3.73 -26.06
C PHE A 61 4.16 -3.45 -24.65
N ASP A 62 5.48 -3.34 -24.51
CA ASP A 62 6.14 -3.16 -23.21
C ASP A 62 6.39 -1.69 -22.87
N THR A 63 6.30 -0.81 -23.87
CA THR A 63 6.49 0.63 -23.73
C THR A 63 5.27 1.40 -24.26
N PRO A 64 4.91 2.54 -23.61
CA PRO A 64 3.85 3.39 -24.14
C PRO A 64 4.30 4.09 -25.42
N GLY A 65 3.36 4.43 -26.28
CA GLY A 65 3.62 5.12 -27.53
C GLY A 65 2.56 4.84 -28.60
N GLU A 66 2.80 5.37 -29.79
CA GLU A 66 1.97 5.08 -30.97
C GLU A 66 2.64 4.03 -31.84
N TYR A 67 1.89 3.00 -32.21
CA TYR A 67 2.39 1.88 -33.01
C TYR A 67 1.57 1.74 -34.27
N GLU A 68 2.27 1.69 -35.43
CA GLU A 68 1.64 1.34 -36.70
C GLU A 68 1.29 -0.15 -36.68
N VAL A 69 0.04 -0.47 -36.97
CA VAL A 69 -0.45 -1.82 -37.16
C VAL A 69 -0.85 -1.98 -38.64
N ARG A 70 -0.18 -2.91 -39.34
CA ARG A 70 -0.43 -3.18 -40.73
C ARG A 70 -0.93 -4.61 -40.91
N LEU A 71 -2.03 -4.75 -41.58
CA LEU A 71 -2.56 -6.03 -42.07
C LEU A 71 -2.41 -6.11 -43.59
N ILE A 72 -1.82 -7.20 -44.06
CA ILE A 72 -1.86 -7.62 -45.43
C ILE A 72 -2.70 -8.88 -45.49
N ALA A 73 -3.77 -8.85 -46.22
CA ALA A 73 -4.62 -10.02 -46.51
C ALA A 73 -4.39 -10.47 -47.95
N SER A 74 -4.22 -11.78 -48.19
CA SER A 74 -3.90 -12.33 -49.48
C SER A 74 -4.71 -13.60 -49.79
N THR A 75 -5.03 -13.88 -51.05
CA THR A 75 -5.58 -15.17 -51.50
C THR A 75 -4.52 -16.15 -51.89
N GLY A 76 -3.21 -15.85 -51.69
CA GLY A 76 -2.09 -16.70 -52.02
C GLY A 76 -1.68 -16.66 -53.51
N GLY A 77 -0.42 -16.37 -53.77
CA GLY A 77 0.28 -16.71 -54.99
C GLY A 77 0.20 -15.81 -56.24
N LEU A 78 -0.59 -14.74 -56.27
CA LEU A 78 -0.63 -13.82 -57.41
C LEU A 78 -0.49 -12.34 -56.94
N GLU A 79 0.25 -11.52 -57.70
CA GLU A 79 0.58 -10.15 -57.35
C GLU A 79 -0.63 -9.21 -57.15
N CYS A 80 -1.79 -9.51 -57.75
CA CYS A 80 -3.01 -8.73 -57.65
C CYS A 80 -4.05 -9.30 -56.68
N SER A 81 -3.63 -10.19 -55.75
CA SER A 81 -4.53 -10.94 -54.90
C SER A 81 -4.41 -10.56 -53.42
N ASN A 82 -3.88 -9.39 -53.13
CA ASN A 82 -3.73 -8.89 -51.74
C ASN A 82 -4.37 -7.50 -51.57
N ASP A 83 -4.72 -7.20 -50.33
CA ASP A 83 -5.10 -5.87 -49.90
C ASP A 83 -4.38 -5.54 -48.57
N THR A 84 -4.16 -4.27 -48.33
CA THR A 84 -3.38 -3.79 -47.19
C THR A 84 -4.08 -2.63 -46.52
N ILE A 85 -4.21 -2.72 -45.21
CA ILE A 85 -4.70 -1.62 -44.37
C ILE A 85 -3.70 -1.31 -43.23
N VAL A 86 -3.58 -0.03 -42.91
CA VAL A 86 -2.73 0.47 -41.83
C VAL A 86 -3.56 1.30 -40.88
N LYS A 87 -3.41 1.05 -39.60
CA LYS A 87 -3.98 1.89 -38.50
C LYS A 87 -2.91 2.13 -37.46
N VAL A 88 -3.08 3.19 -36.66
CA VAL A 88 -2.21 3.49 -35.52
C VAL A 88 -2.97 3.16 -34.25
N ILE A 89 -2.31 2.45 -33.33
CA ILE A 89 -2.80 2.21 -31.98
C ILE A 89 -1.99 3.04 -30.99
N SER A 90 -2.67 3.75 -30.11
CA SER A 90 -2.07 4.39 -28.95
C SER A 90 -2.01 3.38 -27.80
N VAL A 91 -0.82 3.21 -27.23
CA VAL A 91 -0.55 2.36 -26.06
C VAL A 91 -0.16 3.24 -24.90
N ILE A 92 -0.89 3.18 -23.81
CA ILE A 92 -0.64 3.97 -22.60
C ILE A 92 0.06 3.13 -21.53
N GLN A 93 0.75 3.81 -20.60
CA GLN A 93 1.38 3.17 -19.47
C GLN A 93 0.33 2.60 -18.51
N SER A 94 0.36 1.29 -18.28
CA SER A 94 -0.44 0.63 -17.25
C SER A 94 -0.04 1.11 -15.85
N PRO A 95 -0.98 1.17 -14.89
CA PRO A 95 -0.65 1.53 -13.53
C PRO A 95 0.32 0.52 -12.90
N GLU A 96 1.36 1.01 -12.25
CA GLU A 96 2.28 0.24 -11.42
C GLU A 96 2.34 0.90 -10.06
N VAL A 97 1.75 0.28 -9.03
CA VAL A 97 1.68 0.86 -7.69
C VAL A 97 3.01 0.75 -6.98
N GLY A 98 3.52 1.89 -6.51
CA GLY A 98 4.67 2.01 -5.63
C GLY A 98 4.45 3.10 -4.60
N PHE A 99 4.66 2.81 -3.32
CA PHE A 99 4.65 3.81 -2.26
C PHE A 99 5.55 3.39 -1.09
N THR A 100 5.91 4.37 -0.28
CA THR A 100 6.63 4.19 0.98
C THR A 100 5.85 4.83 2.11
N VAL A 101 6.12 4.41 3.34
CA VAL A 101 5.60 5.00 4.57
C VAL A 101 6.77 5.55 5.39
N ASP A 102 6.56 6.64 6.13
CA ASP A 102 7.58 7.20 7.00
C ASP A 102 7.84 6.29 8.22
N ARG A 103 6.83 5.56 8.68
CA ARG A 103 6.89 4.56 9.76
C ARG A 103 5.78 3.52 9.60
N ASP A 104 6.03 2.28 9.95
CA ASP A 104 5.08 1.16 9.92
C ASP A 104 4.46 0.86 11.29
N THR A 105 5.01 1.47 12.34
CA THR A 105 4.57 1.30 13.72
C THR A 105 4.42 2.66 14.39
N VAL A 106 3.24 2.92 14.95
CA VAL A 106 2.87 4.18 15.61
C VAL A 106 2.06 3.92 16.88
N CYS A 107 1.92 4.93 17.75
CA CYS A 107 0.97 4.89 18.86
C CYS A 107 -0.42 5.37 18.44
N SER A 108 -1.45 5.01 19.21
CA SER A 108 -2.81 5.51 18.99
C SER A 108 -2.83 7.04 19.01
N GLY A 109 -3.52 7.65 18.05
CA GLY A 109 -3.55 9.11 17.86
C GLY A 109 -2.44 9.68 16.99
N GLU A 110 -1.40 8.90 16.65
CA GLU A 110 -0.34 9.34 15.73
C GLU A 110 -0.74 9.15 14.27
N SER A 111 0.01 9.82 13.39
CA SER A 111 -0.20 9.78 11.94
C SER A 111 0.96 9.15 11.21
N VAL A 112 0.66 8.56 10.05
CA VAL A 112 1.61 8.01 9.09
C VAL A 112 1.49 8.78 7.78
N VAL A 113 2.63 9.13 7.19
CA VAL A 113 2.73 9.78 5.89
C VAL A 113 3.00 8.72 4.83
N PHE A 114 2.15 8.68 3.81
CA PHE A 114 2.33 7.84 2.64
C PHE A 114 2.88 8.67 1.50
N THR A 115 3.98 8.22 0.90
CA THR A 115 4.61 8.90 -0.24
C THR A 115 4.52 8.03 -1.47
N ASP A 116 3.88 8.53 -2.53
CA ASP A 116 3.70 7.83 -3.79
C ASP A 116 4.98 7.79 -4.63
N HIS A 117 5.22 6.65 -5.26
CA HIS A 117 6.26 6.39 -6.25
C HIS A 117 5.72 5.57 -7.42
N SER A 118 4.40 5.62 -7.60
CA SER A 118 3.71 4.87 -8.64
C SER A 118 4.04 5.37 -10.03
N LYS A 119 3.80 4.51 -11.03
CA LYS A 119 3.88 4.85 -12.45
C LYS A 119 2.52 4.61 -13.10
N GLY A 120 2.26 5.31 -14.19
CA GLY A 120 1.02 5.19 -14.95
C GLY A 120 0.71 6.51 -15.63
N GLU A 121 -0.07 6.45 -16.71
CA GLU A 121 -0.55 7.65 -17.37
C GLU A 121 -1.87 8.11 -16.73
N ASN A 122 -1.91 9.36 -16.24
CA ASN A 122 -3.07 9.97 -15.58
C ASN A 122 -3.73 9.07 -14.51
N PRO A 123 -2.98 8.55 -13.51
CA PRO A 123 -3.51 7.60 -12.55
C PRO A 123 -4.55 8.26 -11.65
N GLN A 124 -5.59 7.50 -11.30
CA GLN A 124 -6.54 7.83 -10.25
C GLN A 124 -6.19 7.04 -9.01
N TYR A 125 -6.03 7.72 -7.88
CA TYR A 125 -5.66 7.14 -6.59
C TYR A 125 -6.91 6.75 -5.82
N TYR A 126 -6.85 5.60 -5.16
CA TYR A 126 -7.85 5.19 -4.17
C TYR A 126 -7.18 4.43 -3.04
N TRP A 127 -7.10 5.08 -1.88
CA TRP A 127 -6.57 4.50 -0.65
C TRP A 127 -7.70 3.87 0.16
N ASN A 128 -7.55 2.61 0.50
CA ASN A 128 -8.46 1.88 1.36
C ASN A 128 -7.74 1.44 2.63
N VAL A 129 -8.35 1.71 3.78
CA VAL A 129 -7.82 1.30 5.08
C VAL A 129 -8.77 0.29 5.68
N THR A 130 -8.24 -0.88 6.01
CA THR A 130 -8.97 -1.96 6.66
C THR A 130 -8.32 -2.25 8.00
N GLY A 131 -9.07 -2.15 9.08
CA GLY A 131 -8.62 -2.38 10.45
C GLY A 131 -9.72 -3.02 11.28
N ARG A 132 -9.50 -3.03 12.58
CA ARG A 132 -10.39 -3.68 13.54
C ARG A 132 -11.77 -3.03 13.63
N GLN A 133 -11.85 -1.69 13.43
CA GLN A 133 -13.09 -0.92 13.37
C GLN A 133 -13.03 0.10 12.25
N THR A 134 -14.15 0.40 11.63
CA THR A 134 -14.23 1.24 10.43
C THR A 134 -13.97 2.73 10.66
N ASN A 135 -13.98 3.20 11.91
CA ASN A 135 -13.88 4.63 12.25
C ASN A 135 -12.62 4.98 13.07
N ASP A 136 -11.67 4.06 13.18
CA ASP A 136 -10.47 4.25 14.00
C ASP A 136 -9.33 4.93 13.26
N PHE A 137 -9.59 5.49 12.10
CA PHE A 137 -8.62 6.28 11.33
C PHE A 137 -9.30 7.47 10.67
N VAL A 138 -8.49 8.49 10.32
CA VAL A 138 -8.95 9.67 9.60
C VAL A 138 -7.84 10.23 8.70
N PHE A 139 -8.21 10.64 7.50
CA PHE A 139 -7.32 11.41 6.63
C PHE A 139 -7.22 12.83 7.16
N ILE A 140 -6.00 13.34 7.36
CA ILE A 140 -5.72 14.66 7.95
C ILE A 140 -4.93 15.54 6.98
N ASN A 141 -4.66 16.79 7.37
CA ASN A 141 -3.89 17.78 6.60
C ASN A 141 -4.49 18.08 5.21
N GLY A 142 -5.82 18.02 5.08
CA GLY A 142 -6.52 18.27 3.83
C GLY A 142 -6.40 17.14 2.81
N THR A 143 -5.91 15.96 3.22
CA THR A 143 -5.84 14.77 2.36
C THR A 143 -7.10 13.92 2.46
N SER A 144 -7.26 12.99 1.53
CA SER A 144 -8.38 12.07 1.43
C SER A 144 -7.92 10.73 0.84
N GLU A 145 -8.86 9.80 0.71
CA GLU A 145 -8.64 8.52 0.03
C GLU A 145 -8.23 8.65 -1.45
N LYS A 146 -8.36 9.87 -2.03
CA LYS A 146 -7.99 10.14 -3.43
C LYS A 146 -6.71 10.95 -3.57
N SER A 147 -6.06 11.27 -2.47
CA SER A 147 -4.81 12.04 -2.49
C SER A 147 -3.64 11.16 -2.97
N GLU A 148 -2.75 11.73 -3.75
CA GLU A 148 -1.49 11.09 -4.17
C GLU A 148 -0.63 10.71 -2.95
N ASN A 149 -0.46 11.66 -2.02
CA ASN A 149 0.35 11.49 -0.81
C ASN A 149 -0.52 11.74 0.44
N PRO A 150 -1.31 10.76 0.91
CA PRO A 150 -2.16 10.97 2.06
C PRO A 150 -1.40 10.95 3.37
N VAL A 151 -1.98 11.63 4.36
CA VAL A 151 -1.58 11.54 5.77
C VAL A 151 -2.76 10.95 6.54
N ILE A 152 -2.53 9.82 7.19
CA ILE A 152 -3.58 9.07 7.88
C ILE A 152 -3.25 9.02 9.37
N GLN A 153 -4.15 9.52 10.20
CA GLN A 153 -4.08 9.40 11.66
C GLN A 153 -4.85 8.15 12.10
N PHE A 154 -4.24 7.33 12.97
CA PHE A 154 -4.83 6.10 13.49
C PHE A 154 -5.21 6.28 14.97
N ASN A 155 -6.49 6.27 15.28
CA ASN A 155 -7.02 6.52 16.64
C ASN A 155 -7.29 5.23 17.43
N GLY A 156 -7.45 4.09 16.75
CA GLY A 156 -7.59 2.77 17.36
C GLY A 156 -6.28 1.99 17.34
N TYR A 157 -6.08 1.10 18.29
CA TYR A 157 -4.92 0.20 18.31
C TYR A 157 -5.21 -1.11 17.58
N GLY A 158 -4.17 -1.72 17.03
CA GLY A 158 -4.24 -2.97 16.27
C GLY A 158 -3.49 -2.90 14.96
N GLU A 159 -3.73 -3.86 14.10
CA GLU A 159 -3.16 -3.91 12.75
C GLU A 159 -4.14 -3.30 11.75
N TYR A 160 -3.63 -2.45 10.88
CA TYR A 160 -4.35 -1.83 9.77
C TYR A 160 -3.67 -2.19 8.46
N VAL A 161 -4.44 -2.72 7.52
CA VAL A 161 -3.98 -2.92 6.15
C VAL A 161 -4.38 -1.69 5.35
N VAL A 162 -3.39 -0.99 4.81
CA VAL A 162 -3.58 0.19 3.95
C VAL A 162 -3.22 -0.21 2.53
N ALA A 163 -4.19 -0.18 1.64
CA ALA A 163 -4.05 -0.56 0.24
C ALA A 163 -4.24 0.65 -0.67
N LEU A 164 -3.30 0.85 -1.59
CA LEU A 164 -3.44 1.79 -2.71
C LEU A 164 -3.89 1.03 -3.95
N THR A 165 -5.00 1.43 -4.52
CA THR A 165 -5.45 1.03 -5.85
C THR A 165 -5.19 2.18 -6.81
N LEU A 166 -4.50 1.90 -7.91
CA LEU A 166 -4.38 2.80 -9.04
C LEU A 166 -5.23 2.33 -10.21
N THR A 167 -5.94 3.25 -10.82
CA THR A 167 -6.73 3.02 -12.02
C THR A 167 -6.42 4.06 -13.08
N ASN A 168 -6.49 3.65 -14.34
CA ASN A 168 -6.62 4.51 -15.52
C ASN A 168 -7.47 3.73 -16.55
N GLU A 169 -7.33 3.98 -17.84
CA GLU A 169 -8.03 3.21 -18.87
C GLU A 169 -7.53 1.76 -19.02
N CYS A 170 -6.42 1.42 -18.33
CA CYS A 170 -5.87 0.06 -18.27
C CYS A 170 -6.35 -0.70 -17.03
N PRO A 171 -6.08 -2.01 -16.95
CA PRO A 171 -6.38 -2.81 -15.77
C PRO A 171 -5.75 -2.19 -14.51
N GLN A 172 -6.53 -2.14 -13.43
CA GLN A 172 -6.07 -1.60 -12.14
C GLN A 172 -4.90 -2.39 -11.56
N ASN A 173 -4.05 -1.71 -10.80
CA ASN A 173 -3.00 -2.32 -10.00
C ASN A 173 -3.19 -1.95 -8.52
N VAL A 174 -2.88 -2.88 -7.62
CA VAL A 174 -3.09 -2.73 -6.18
C VAL A 174 -1.85 -3.18 -5.42
N LYS A 175 -1.48 -2.41 -4.39
CA LYS A 175 -0.44 -2.79 -3.43
C LYS A 175 -0.88 -2.37 -2.04
N ASP A 176 -0.55 -3.17 -1.04
CA ASP A 176 -0.85 -2.89 0.35
C ASP A 176 0.39 -2.90 1.26
N THR A 177 0.19 -2.41 2.46
CA THR A 177 1.14 -2.49 3.58
C THR A 177 0.37 -2.58 4.88
N THR A 178 1.03 -3.08 5.93
CA THR A 178 0.45 -3.16 7.27
C THR A 178 1.05 -2.07 8.15
N ILE A 179 0.18 -1.35 8.86
CA ILE A 179 0.54 -0.39 9.90
C ILE A 179 0.15 -0.99 11.25
N ILE A 180 1.10 -1.05 12.17
CA ILE A 180 0.89 -1.53 13.53
C ILE A 180 0.66 -0.33 14.45
N VAL A 181 -0.53 -0.22 15.01
CA VAL A 181 -0.87 0.82 15.96
C VAL A 181 -0.87 0.25 17.37
N ARG A 182 0.04 0.74 18.19
CA ARG A 182 0.18 0.31 19.59
C ARG A 182 -0.79 1.07 20.46
N LYS A 183 -1.32 0.42 21.49
CA LYS A 183 -2.07 1.08 22.53
C LYS A 183 -1.09 1.87 23.40
N ASP A 184 -1.47 3.08 23.79
CA ASP A 184 -0.72 3.79 24.83
C ASP A 184 -0.70 2.98 26.13
N PRO A 185 0.40 3.03 26.87
CA PRO A 185 0.48 2.37 28.16
C PRO A 185 -0.59 2.92 29.09
N GLU A 186 -1.29 2.03 29.76
CA GLU A 186 -2.34 2.37 30.69
C GLU A 186 -2.08 1.70 32.03
N ILE A 187 -2.18 2.44 33.11
CA ILE A 187 -2.16 1.87 34.46
C ILE A 187 -3.51 1.20 34.70
N VAL A 188 -3.54 -0.13 34.66
CA VAL A 188 -4.79 -0.91 34.77
C VAL A 188 -5.16 -1.17 36.21
N GLU A 189 -4.17 -1.31 37.08
CA GLU A 189 -4.37 -1.62 38.50
C GLU A 189 -3.39 -0.83 39.34
N VAL A 190 -3.91 -0.19 40.37
CA VAL A 190 -3.13 0.50 41.37
C VAL A 190 -3.58 0.01 42.76
N THR A 191 -2.69 -0.74 43.42
CA THR A 191 -2.94 -1.22 44.77
C THR A 191 -2.05 -0.46 45.72
N TRP A 192 -2.65 0.44 46.52
CA TRP A 192 -1.91 1.23 47.49
C TRP A 192 -1.71 0.43 48.79
N PRO A 193 -0.48 0.40 49.33
CA PRO A 193 -0.26 -0.20 50.64
C PRO A 193 -0.94 0.63 51.70
N VAL A 194 -1.59 -0.02 52.66
CA VAL A 194 -2.23 0.64 53.78
C VAL A 194 -1.19 1.27 54.70
N SER A 195 0.00 0.69 54.77
CA SER A 195 1.17 1.27 55.45
C SER A 195 2.45 0.53 54.98
N LEU A 196 3.52 1.26 54.78
CA LEU A 196 4.86 0.71 54.62
C LEU A 196 5.63 0.85 55.94
N CYS A 197 6.19 -0.23 56.47
CA CYS A 197 7.06 -0.18 57.64
C CYS A 197 8.47 0.23 57.16
N PRO A 198 8.96 1.40 57.59
CA PRO A 198 10.31 1.82 57.28
C PRO A 198 11.33 0.98 58.09
N ASP A 199 12.51 0.84 57.53
CA ASP A 199 13.65 0.37 58.28
C ASP A 199 13.97 1.37 59.42
N LEU A 200 14.09 0.86 60.62
CA LEU A 200 14.26 1.71 61.82
C LEU A 200 15.59 2.47 61.87
N ALA A 201 16.60 2.01 61.15
CA ALA A 201 17.91 2.64 61.14
C ALA A 201 17.99 3.76 60.10
N THR A 202 17.31 3.58 58.95
CA THR A 202 17.35 4.54 57.81
C THR A 202 16.15 5.45 57.75
N GLY A 203 15.02 5.09 58.36
CA GLY A 203 13.75 5.80 58.25
C GLY A 203 13.15 5.71 56.82
N LYS A 204 13.62 4.80 56.00
CA LYS A 204 13.18 4.63 54.58
C LYS A 204 12.49 3.30 54.42
N ALA A 205 11.49 3.26 53.57
CA ALA A 205 10.81 2.03 53.13
C ALA A 205 11.16 1.71 51.69
N LEU A 206 11.50 0.47 51.44
CA LEU A 206 11.70 -0.04 50.06
C LEU A 206 10.35 -0.31 49.44
N VAL A 207 10.13 0.25 48.26
CA VAL A 207 8.94 0.06 47.45
C VAL A 207 9.36 -0.59 46.11
N ASN A 208 8.81 -1.75 45.82
CA ASN A 208 8.86 -2.33 44.51
C ASN A 208 7.56 -2.00 43.79
N LEU A 209 7.60 -1.18 42.75
CA LEU A 209 6.41 -0.70 42.05
C LEU A 209 5.62 -1.82 41.35
N GLU A 210 6.27 -2.91 41.00
CA GLU A 210 5.60 -4.10 40.45
C GLU A 210 4.49 -4.64 41.36
N ASN A 211 4.64 -4.48 42.69
CA ASN A 211 3.65 -4.94 43.67
C ASN A 211 2.38 -4.09 43.74
N TYR A 212 2.42 -2.89 43.19
CA TYR A 212 1.35 -1.88 43.35
C TYR A 212 0.78 -1.36 42.08
N PHE A 213 1.50 -1.52 40.95
CA PHE A 213 1.07 -1.04 39.63
C PHE A 213 1.12 -2.17 38.64
N ARG A 214 0.10 -2.27 37.81
CA ARG A 214 0.10 -3.11 36.61
C ARG A 214 -0.11 -2.22 35.41
N LEU A 215 0.89 -2.26 34.52
CA LEU A 215 0.81 -1.59 33.24
C LEU A 215 0.20 -2.52 32.22
N TYR A 216 -0.83 -2.09 31.54
CA TYR A 216 -1.29 -2.73 30.32
C TYR A 216 -0.57 -2.11 29.14
N TRP A 217 0.26 -2.90 28.49
CA TRP A 217 1.23 -2.42 27.53
C TRP A 217 1.19 -3.27 26.26
N ASN A 218 0.87 -2.65 25.11
CA ASN A 218 0.96 -3.29 23.80
C ASN A 218 2.27 -2.95 23.07
N GLY A 219 3.33 -2.67 23.80
CA GLY A 219 4.60 -2.21 23.27
C GLY A 219 5.80 -2.74 24.05
N ASN A 220 6.94 -2.10 23.84
CA ASN A 220 8.17 -2.44 24.54
C ASN A 220 8.23 -1.71 25.89
N PRO A 221 8.24 -2.43 27.03
CA PRO A 221 8.27 -1.83 28.38
C PRO A 221 9.50 -0.96 28.68
N LYS A 222 10.48 -0.95 27.80
CA LYS A 222 11.71 -0.15 27.97
C LYS A 222 11.51 1.36 27.83
N GLU A 223 10.34 1.81 27.44
CA GLU A 223 10.02 3.24 27.23
C GLU A 223 9.27 3.89 28.40
N ALA A 224 9.01 3.15 29.50
CA ALA A 224 8.41 3.71 30.69
C ALA A 224 9.44 4.55 31.47
N VAL A 225 9.07 5.76 31.82
CA VAL A 225 9.84 6.61 32.73
C VAL A 225 8.96 7.01 33.91
N TRP A 226 9.34 6.59 35.08
CA TRP A 226 8.63 6.88 36.31
C TRP A 226 9.10 8.19 36.94
N LYS A 227 8.15 9.03 37.28
CA LYS A 227 8.38 10.24 38.07
C LYS A 227 7.76 10.05 39.44
N ILE A 228 8.58 10.10 40.49
CA ILE A 228 8.14 9.94 41.89
C ILE A 228 8.63 11.18 42.64
N GLU A 229 7.72 11.96 43.18
CA GLU A 229 8.04 13.20 43.85
C GLU A 229 7.24 13.30 45.17
N PRO A 230 7.81 13.95 46.22
CA PRO A 230 7.03 14.29 47.41
C PRO A 230 5.87 15.22 47.01
N LYS A 231 4.68 14.96 47.58
CA LYS A 231 3.52 15.81 47.33
C LYS A 231 3.81 17.26 47.75
N ALA A 232 3.22 18.21 47.04
CA ALA A 232 3.43 19.63 47.27
C ALA A 232 3.25 20.02 48.75
N GLY A 233 4.27 20.68 49.32
CA GLY A 233 4.33 21.07 50.71
C GLY A 233 4.92 20.00 51.66
N MET A 234 5.35 18.85 51.15
CA MET A 234 6.05 17.81 51.92
C MET A 234 7.51 17.73 51.54
N THR A 235 8.35 17.33 52.51
CA THR A 235 9.76 17.03 52.27
C THR A 235 9.99 15.55 52.42
N GLY A 236 10.69 14.98 51.48
CA GLY A 236 11.04 13.55 51.45
C GLY A 236 12.10 13.26 50.40
N THR A 237 12.79 12.13 50.53
CA THR A 237 13.76 11.68 49.55
C THR A 237 13.22 10.51 48.75
N VAL A 238 13.62 10.45 47.46
CA VAL A 238 13.31 9.37 46.52
C VAL A 238 14.65 8.86 46.01
N ASP A 239 15.02 7.66 46.37
CA ASP A 239 16.31 7.07 46.00
C ASP A 239 16.06 5.75 45.27
N PHE A 240 16.28 5.70 43.94
CA PHE A 240 16.18 4.48 43.19
C PHE A 240 17.30 3.51 43.49
N LEU A 241 16.98 2.21 43.54
CA LEU A 241 18.01 1.17 43.66
C LEU A 241 18.84 1.10 42.40
N PRO A 242 20.15 0.89 42.49
CA PRO A 242 21.00 0.62 41.33
C PRO A 242 20.49 -0.57 40.52
N GLY A 243 20.30 -0.38 39.21
CA GLY A 243 19.73 -1.38 38.30
C GLY A 243 18.20 -1.40 38.25
N TYR A 244 17.51 -0.58 39.05
CA TYR A 244 16.05 -0.43 39.12
C TYR A 244 15.65 1.05 39.05
N GLU A 245 16.32 1.80 38.19
CA GLU A 245 16.11 3.25 37.99
C GLU A 245 14.75 3.56 37.38
N ALA A 246 14.42 4.85 37.27
CA ALA A 246 13.14 5.34 36.78
C ALA A 246 12.79 4.91 35.32
N ASP A 247 13.79 4.50 34.53
CA ASP A 247 13.63 4.05 33.16
C ASP A 247 13.33 2.53 33.04
N LYS A 248 13.17 1.83 34.17
CA LYS A 248 12.81 0.41 34.19
C LYS A 248 11.29 0.24 34.20
N GLU A 249 10.85 -0.90 33.69
CA GLU A 249 9.41 -1.24 33.68
C GLU A 249 8.79 -1.15 35.08
N TYR A 250 9.47 -1.69 36.06
CA TYR A 250 9.08 -1.61 37.48
C TYR A 250 10.29 -1.26 38.33
N PRO A 251 10.51 0.04 38.60
CA PRO A 251 11.62 0.46 39.44
C PRO A 251 11.42 0.08 40.89
N GLN A 252 12.56 -0.07 41.58
CA GLN A 252 12.56 -0.19 43.06
C GLN A 252 13.14 1.08 43.66
N VAL A 253 12.46 1.59 44.65
CA VAL A 253 12.76 2.90 45.21
C VAL A 253 12.66 2.90 46.73
N TYR A 254 13.59 3.58 47.41
CA TYR A 254 13.49 3.91 48.81
C TYR A 254 12.77 5.23 48.98
N LEU A 255 11.66 5.21 49.73
CA LEU A 255 10.88 6.39 50.08
C LEU A 255 11.04 6.72 51.57
N GLN A 256 11.24 7.99 51.88
CA GLN A 256 11.36 8.42 53.26
C GLN A 256 10.00 8.35 53.97
N ALA A 257 10.02 7.83 55.22
CA ALA A 257 8.84 7.76 56.04
C ALA A 257 8.29 9.15 56.40
N GLY A 258 6.97 9.26 56.59
CA GLY A 258 6.29 10.48 56.98
C GLY A 258 5.98 11.45 55.85
N ALA A 259 6.31 11.13 54.62
CA ALA A 259 5.91 11.91 53.44
C ALA A 259 4.86 11.17 52.61
N THR A 260 4.11 11.90 51.84
CA THR A 260 3.24 11.39 50.76
C THR A 260 3.92 11.67 49.44
N TYR A 261 3.87 10.71 48.49
CA TYR A 261 4.50 10.82 47.21
C TYR A 261 3.45 10.73 46.08
N GLU A 262 3.69 11.49 45.04
CA GLU A 262 2.95 11.38 43.78
C GLU A 262 3.79 10.54 42.80
N VAL A 263 3.13 9.64 42.11
CA VAL A 263 3.75 8.75 41.11
C VAL A 263 3.05 8.99 39.77
N SER A 264 3.81 9.28 38.74
CA SER A 264 3.33 9.50 37.36
C SER A 264 4.24 8.88 36.32
#